data_8d9eb9629afdc9d8730028db2a31cf7c
#
_entry.id   8d9eb9629afdc9d8730028db2a31cf7c
#
_cell.length_a   1.000
_cell.length_b   1.000
_cell.length_c   1.000
_cell.angle_alpha   90.00
_cell.angle_beta   90.00
_cell.angle_gamma   90.00
#
_symmetry.space_group_name_H-M   'P 1'
#
loop_
_entity.id
_entity.type
_entity.pdbx_description
1 polymer ?
#
loop_
_entity_poly.entity_id
_entity_poly.type
_entity_poly.pdbx_seq_one_letter_code
_entity_poly.pdbx_strand_id
1 'polypeptide(L)'
;MCRPQLSYANENESFMDITSAWHPCLQMTGVNFIPNDIKLGKYRAEDENKTLLLLTGPNMGGKSTLLRMTCIIPILAQIGCYVPASKCRLSIVDRIFTRIGANDRLVEGKSTFFMEMEETSNAVRHGTSNSLIIMDELGRGTSTYDGVAIAYSILKYLVE
;
A
#
# COMPACT_ATOMS: atom_id res chain seq x y z
N MET A 1 -3.74 -17.97 -9.88
CA MET A 1 -4.22 -16.68 -10.43
C MET A 1 -5.72 -16.70 -10.56
N CYS A 2 -6.40 -15.58 -10.30
CA CYS A 2 -7.84 -15.47 -10.48
C CYS A 2 -8.21 -14.25 -11.33
N ARG A 3 -9.43 -14.26 -11.88
CA ARG A 3 -10.01 -13.08 -12.54
C ARG A 3 -10.50 -12.12 -11.46
N PRO A 4 -10.01 -10.88 -11.43
CA PRO A 4 -10.44 -9.91 -10.43
C PRO A 4 -11.89 -9.46 -10.67
N GLN A 5 -12.60 -9.15 -9.60
CA GLN A 5 -13.90 -8.49 -9.63
C GLN A 5 -13.71 -7.02 -9.25
N LEU A 6 -13.99 -6.14 -10.18
CA LEU A 6 -13.91 -4.70 -9.99
C LEU A 6 -15.29 -4.13 -9.73
N SER A 7 -15.39 -3.19 -8.79
CA SER A 7 -16.61 -2.46 -8.48
C SER A 7 -16.32 -0.96 -8.47
N TYR A 8 -17.30 -0.16 -8.87
CA TYR A 8 -17.25 1.26 -8.56
C TYR A 8 -17.47 1.43 -7.07
N ALA A 9 -16.62 2.19 -6.40
CA ALA A 9 -16.88 2.60 -5.04
C ALA A 9 -18.06 3.57 -5.03
N ASN A 10 -19.03 3.35 -4.17
CA ASN A 10 -19.92 4.43 -3.77
C ASN A 10 -19.10 5.44 -2.95
N GLU A 11 -19.53 6.69 -2.87
CA GLU A 11 -18.83 7.71 -2.08
C GLU A 11 -18.52 7.16 -0.67
N ASN A 12 -17.23 7.11 -0.30
CA ASN A 12 -16.69 6.60 0.96
C ASN A 12 -16.69 5.07 1.22
N GLU A 13 -16.88 4.24 0.21
CA GLU A 13 -16.87 2.77 0.38
C GLU A 13 -15.78 2.07 -0.46
N SER A 14 -14.58 2.66 -0.50
CA SER A 14 -13.44 1.97 -1.12
C SER A 14 -13.05 0.72 -0.34
N PHE A 15 -12.78 -0.37 -1.05
CA PHE A 15 -12.39 -1.62 -0.42
C PHE A 15 -11.39 -2.41 -1.27
N MET A 16 -10.66 -3.28 -0.60
CA MET A 16 -9.79 -4.28 -1.18
C MET A 16 -9.91 -5.58 -0.36
N ASP A 17 -10.44 -6.65 -0.98
CA ASP A 17 -10.58 -7.98 -0.40
C ASP A 17 -9.85 -8.98 -1.31
N ILE A 18 -8.61 -9.31 -0.93
CA ILE A 18 -7.74 -10.20 -1.69
C ILE A 18 -7.34 -11.37 -0.79
N THR A 19 -7.52 -12.59 -1.27
CA THR A 19 -7.22 -13.80 -0.52
C THR A 19 -6.06 -14.55 -1.17
N SER A 20 -5.13 -15.01 -0.34
CA SER A 20 -3.96 -15.80 -0.74
C SER A 20 -3.20 -15.15 -1.91
N ALA A 21 -2.83 -13.89 -1.75
CA ALA A 21 -2.07 -13.15 -2.74
C ALA A 21 -0.58 -13.48 -2.67
N TRP A 22 0.11 -13.44 -3.82
CA TRP A 22 1.56 -13.61 -3.91
C TRP A 22 2.19 -12.60 -4.85
N HIS A 23 3.47 -12.34 -4.65
CA HIS A 23 4.20 -11.40 -5.50
C HIS A 23 4.60 -12.10 -6.81
N PRO A 24 4.15 -11.62 -7.99
CA PRO A 24 4.33 -12.34 -9.26
C PRO A 24 5.81 -12.61 -9.60
N CYS A 25 6.69 -11.65 -9.33
CA CYS A 25 8.11 -11.81 -9.64
C CYS A 25 8.83 -12.79 -8.70
N LEU A 26 8.37 -12.98 -7.45
CA LEU A 26 9.04 -13.89 -6.51
C LEU A 26 8.72 -15.35 -6.81
N GLN A 27 7.54 -15.65 -7.31
CA GLN A 27 7.19 -17.02 -7.72
C GLN A 27 8.14 -17.55 -8.80
N MET A 28 8.67 -16.68 -9.66
CA MET A 28 9.60 -17.05 -10.73
C MET A 28 11.02 -17.39 -10.22
N THR A 29 11.37 -16.96 -9.01
CA THR A 29 12.71 -17.17 -8.43
C THR A 29 12.87 -18.48 -7.66
N GLY A 30 11.82 -19.30 -7.56
CA GLY A 30 11.84 -20.55 -6.80
C GLY A 30 11.84 -20.39 -5.28
N VAL A 31 11.70 -19.17 -4.78
CA VAL A 31 11.57 -18.89 -3.34
C VAL A 31 10.19 -19.35 -2.86
N ASN A 32 10.17 -20.11 -1.76
CA ASN A 32 8.92 -20.45 -1.08
C ASN A 32 8.25 -19.17 -0.55
N PHE A 33 7.26 -18.69 -1.27
CA PHE A 33 6.48 -17.52 -0.87
C PHE A 33 5.22 -17.98 -0.13
N ILE A 34 4.99 -17.42 1.05
CA ILE A 34 3.77 -17.64 1.82
C ILE A 34 2.73 -16.63 1.34
N PRO A 35 1.60 -17.08 0.76
CA PRO A 35 0.54 -16.17 0.33
C PRO A 35 -0.07 -15.41 1.51
N ASN A 36 -0.49 -14.16 1.26
CA ASN A 36 -1.07 -13.30 2.27
C ASN A 36 -2.46 -12.80 1.86
N ASP A 37 -3.30 -12.59 2.85
CA ASP A 37 -4.59 -11.94 2.69
C ASP A 37 -4.43 -10.43 2.89
N ILE A 38 -5.16 -9.63 2.08
CA ILE A 38 -5.19 -8.17 2.18
C ILE A 38 -6.64 -7.74 2.25
N LYS A 39 -7.00 -7.09 3.35
CA LYS A 39 -8.34 -6.56 3.57
C LYS A 39 -8.26 -5.10 4.02
N LEU A 40 -8.78 -4.21 3.21
CA LEU A 40 -8.91 -2.78 3.49
C LEU A 40 -10.31 -2.32 3.08
N GLY A 41 -10.84 -1.34 3.79
CA GLY A 41 -12.17 -0.82 3.56
C GLY A 41 -13.27 -1.80 3.98
N LYS A 42 -14.49 -1.53 3.51
CA LYS A 42 -15.69 -2.29 3.86
C LYS A 42 -16.31 -2.87 2.59
N TYR A 43 -16.25 -4.17 2.43
CA TYR A 43 -16.86 -4.87 1.30
C TYR A 43 -18.31 -5.29 1.58
N ARG A 44 -18.61 -5.71 2.83
CA ARG A 44 -19.95 -6.13 3.26
C ARG A 44 -20.46 -5.24 4.39
N ALA A 45 -21.77 -5.19 4.57
CA ALA A 45 -22.38 -4.39 5.63
C ALA A 45 -21.90 -4.78 7.04
N GLU A 46 -21.60 -6.06 7.25
CA GLU A 46 -21.06 -6.61 8.51
C GLU A 46 -19.56 -6.42 8.68
N ASP A 47 -18.82 -6.06 7.63
CA ASP A 47 -17.37 -5.86 7.71
C ASP A 47 -17.05 -4.57 8.49
N GLU A 48 -15.98 -4.62 9.29
CA GLU A 48 -15.41 -3.42 9.86
C GLU A 48 -14.75 -2.57 8.76
N ASN A 49 -14.99 -1.26 8.77
CA ASN A 49 -14.35 -0.35 7.83
C ASN A 49 -12.89 -0.08 8.24
N LYS A 50 -11.97 -0.94 7.82
CA LYS A 50 -10.53 -0.84 8.09
C LYS A 50 -9.83 -0.06 6.99
N THR A 51 -9.78 1.25 7.12
CA THR A 51 -9.14 2.13 6.13
C THR A 51 -7.62 2.16 6.23
N LEU A 52 -7.05 1.72 7.36
CA LEU A 52 -5.62 1.68 7.63
C LEU A 52 -5.16 0.29 8.05
N LEU A 53 -4.05 -0.16 7.46
CA LEU A 53 -3.29 -1.34 7.88
C LEU A 53 -1.89 -0.92 8.35
N LEU A 54 -1.64 -1.02 9.66
CA LEU A 54 -0.31 -0.82 10.23
C LEU A 54 0.46 -2.15 10.26
N LEU A 55 1.51 -2.24 9.44
CA LEU A 55 2.32 -3.44 9.28
C LEU A 55 3.60 -3.35 10.11
N THR A 56 3.78 -4.26 11.05
CA THR A 56 5.00 -4.38 11.87
C THR A 56 5.63 -5.76 11.71
N GLY A 57 6.92 -5.88 11.99
CA GLY A 57 7.61 -7.16 11.94
C GLY A 57 9.12 -6.99 11.75
N PRO A 58 9.90 -8.10 11.85
CA PRO A 58 11.34 -8.06 11.73
C PRO A 58 11.79 -7.64 10.32
N ASN A 59 13.04 -7.13 10.23
CA ASN A 59 13.67 -6.91 8.95
C ASN A 59 13.79 -8.23 8.19
N MET A 60 13.66 -8.19 6.86
CA MET A 60 13.58 -9.37 5.98
C MET A 60 12.33 -10.24 6.18
N GLY A 61 11.39 -9.86 7.03
CA GLY A 61 10.12 -10.57 7.25
C GLY A 61 9.10 -10.42 6.12
N GLY A 62 9.45 -9.80 4.99
CA GLY A 62 8.58 -9.68 3.82
C GLY A 62 7.67 -8.44 3.82
N LYS A 63 7.81 -7.49 4.77
CA LYS A 63 6.99 -6.27 4.84
C LYS A 63 6.95 -5.51 3.50
N SER A 64 8.10 -5.11 2.99
CA SER A 64 8.19 -4.35 1.73
C SER A 64 7.72 -5.17 0.51
N THR A 65 7.85 -6.49 0.56
CA THR A 65 7.29 -7.38 -0.45
C THR A 65 5.77 -7.38 -0.44
N LEU A 66 5.15 -7.44 0.73
CA LEU A 66 3.70 -7.32 0.91
C LEU A 66 3.20 -5.96 0.39
N LEU A 67 3.88 -4.86 0.75
CA LEU A 67 3.52 -3.52 0.29
C LEU A 67 3.57 -3.41 -1.24
N ARG A 68 4.65 -3.90 -1.88
CA ARG A 68 4.79 -3.90 -3.35
C ARG A 68 3.71 -4.75 -4.02
N MET A 69 3.43 -5.93 -3.48
CA MET A 69 2.37 -6.80 -3.96
C MET A 69 1.01 -6.12 -3.91
N THR A 70 0.72 -5.40 -2.81
CA THR A 70 -0.52 -4.63 -2.62
C THR A 70 -0.68 -3.53 -3.68
N CYS A 71 0.41 -2.94 -4.19
CA CYS A 71 0.37 -1.98 -5.31
C CYS A 71 0.15 -2.65 -6.67
N ILE A 72 0.83 -3.78 -6.92
CA ILE A 72 0.82 -4.42 -8.25
C ILE A 72 -0.55 -5.03 -8.57
N ILE A 73 -1.24 -5.59 -7.58
CA ILE A 73 -2.52 -6.28 -7.82
C ILE A 73 -3.60 -5.34 -8.37
N PRO A 74 -3.88 -4.15 -7.81
CA PRO A 74 -4.84 -3.21 -8.40
C PRO A 74 -4.48 -2.80 -9.82
N ILE A 75 -3.20 -2.57 -10.11
CA ILE A 75 -2.72 -2.21 -11.45
C ILE A 75 -3.06 -3.33 -12.44
N LEU A 76 -2.68 -4.57 -12.11
CA LEU A 76 -2.98 -5.73 -12.96
C LEU A 76 -4.50 -5.92 -13.15
N ALA A 77 -5.26 -5.77 -12.08
CA ALA A 77 -6.71 -5.89 -12.12
C ALA A 77 -7.35 -4.85 -13.05
N GLN A 78 -6.93 -3.59 -12.96
CA GLN A 78 -7.52 -2.48 -13.71
C GLN A 78 -7.13 -2.45 -15.18
N ILE A 79 -6.00 -3.05 -15.58
CA ILE A 79 -5.66 -3.25 -17.00
C ILE A 79 -6.27 -4.54 -17.58
N GLY A 80 -7.11 -5.26 -16.80
CA GLY A 80 -7.84 -6.44 -17.28
C GLY A 80 -7.08 -7.75 -17.20
N CYS A 81 -5.96 -7.82 -16.48
CA CYS A 81 -5.18 -9.04 -16.30
C CYS A 81 -5.75 -9.95 -15.20
N TYR A 82 -5.40 -11.24 -15.28
CA TYR A 82 -5.49 -12.12 -14.12
C TYR A 82 -4.49 -11.67 -13.06
N VAL A 83 -4.90 -11.77 -11.78
CA VAL A 83 -4.07 -11.35 -10.65
C VAL A 83 -3.50 -12.55 -9.88
N PRO A 84 -2.33 -12.41 -9.25
CA PRO A 84 -1.70 -13.46 -8.46
C PRO A 84 -2.36 -13.58 -7.08
N ALA A 85 -3.57 -14.11 -7.06
CA ALA A 85 -4.36 -14.37 -5.86
C ALA A 85 -5.31 -15.55 -6.10
N SER A 86 -5.85 -16.14 -5.04
CA SER A 86 -6.94 -17.12 -5.14
C SER A 86 -8.29 -16.44 -5.34
N LYS A 87 -8.48 -15.25 -4.76
CA LYS A 87 -9.67 -14.41 -4.90
C LYS A 87 -9.25 -12.95 -4.84
N CYS A 88 -9.87 -12.13 -5.69
CA CYS A 88 -9.60 -10.70 -5.71
C CYS A 88 -10.89 -9.92 -6.01
N ARG A 89 -11.27 -9.07 -5.08
CA ARG A 89 -12.34 -8.10 -5.22
C ARG A 89 -11.82 -6.75 -4.75
N LEU A 90 -12.00 -5.73 -5.53
CA LEU A 90 -11.60 -4.38 -5.14
C LEU A 90 -12.44 -3.32 -5.82
N SER A 91 -12.56 -2.17 -5.17
CA SER A 91 -13.05 -0.96 -5.81
C SER A 91 -11.98 -0.40 -6.75
N ILE A 92 -12.42 0.43 -7.70
CA ILE A 92 -11.48 1.10 -8.60
C ILE A 92 -10.62 2.07 -7.79
N VAL A 93 -9.29 1.89 -7.91
CA VAL A 93 -8.26 2.76 -7.32
C VAL A 93 -7.91 3.83 -8.35
N ASP A 94 -8.11 5.09 -8.00
CA ASP A 94 -7.84 6.22 -8.90
C ASP A 94 -6.36 6.62 -8.95
N ARG A 95 -5.67 6.48 -7.82
CA ARG A 95 -4.24 6.81 -7.67
C ARG A 95 -3.56 5.85 -6.72
N ILE A 96 -2.29 5.61 -6.97
CA ILE A 96 -1.44 4.83 -6.06
C ILE A 96 -0.24 5.70 -5.69
N PHE A 97 -0.13 6.03 -4.41
CA PHE A 97 1.02 6.73 -3.84
C PHE A 97 1.89 5.73 -3.11
N THR A 98 3.16 5.67 -3.47
CA THR A 98 4.08 4.72 -2.86
C THR A 98 5.33 5.40 -2.36
N ARG A 99 5.70 5.08 -1.13
CA ARG A 99 7.01 5.36 -0.56
C ARG A 99 7.56 4.04 -0.03
N ILE A 100 8.29 3.29 -0.85
CA ILE A 100 8.84 1.98 -0.53
C ILE A 100 10.34 1.97 -0.78
N GLY A 101 11.12 1.84 0.29
CA GLY A 101 12.57 1.82 0.25
C GLY A 101 13.19 3.21 0.11
N ALA A 102 14.24 3.48 0.86
CA ALA A 102 15.05 4.68 0.69
C ALA A 102 16.09 4.43 -0.41
N ASN A 103 15.81 4.86 -1.64
CA ASN A 103 16.88 5.03 -2.63
C ASN A 103 17.52 6.37 -2.38
N ASP A 104 18.76 6.33 -1.87
CA ASP A 104 19.60 7.52 -1.78
C ASP A 104 19.88 8.01 -3.21
N ARG A 105 19.12 9.00 -3.66
CA ARG A 105 19.46 9.75 -4.87
C ARG A 105 20.52 10.78 -4.54
N LEU A 106 21.71 10.31 -4.14
CA LEU A 106 22.87 11.13 -3.85
C LEU A 106 23.25 12.05 -5.02
N VAL A 107 22.87 11.69 -6.23
CA VAL A 107 23.14 12.44 -7.46
C VAL A 107 22.37 13.77 -7.52
N GLU A 108 21.24 13.89 -6.84
CA GLU A 108 20.38 15.09 -6.88
C GLU A 108 20.64 16.05 -5.70
N GLY A 109 21.55 15.72 -4.77
CA GLY A 109 21.89 16.58 -3.61
C GLY A 109 20.74 16.79 -2.62
N LYS A 110 19.63 16.08 -2.76
CA LYS A 110 18.49 16.16 -1.84
C LYS A 110 18.65 15.13 -0.72
N SER A 111 18.39 15.55 0.52
CA SER A 111 18.38 14.61 1.64
C SER A 111 17.26 13.58 1.50
N THR A 112 17.48 12.35 1.98
CA THR A 112 16.47 11.29 2.03
C THR A 112 15.21 11.74 2.76
N PHE A 113 15.36 12.54 3.81
CA PHE A 113 14.25 13.13 4.56
C PHE A 113 13.44 14.13 3.72
N PHE A 114 14.11 14.98 2.94
CA PHE A 114 13.39 15.92 2.06
C PHE A 114 12.53 15.18 1.03
N MET A 115 13.08 14.16 0.40
CA MET A 115 12.35 13.33 -0.57
C MET A 115 11.17 12.62 0.09
N GLU A 116 11.35 12.10 1.30
CA GLU A 116 10.29 11.48 2.07
C GLU A 116 9.13 12.46 2.33
N MET A 117 9.45 13.68 2.73
CA MET A 117 8.44 14.71 2.98
C MET A 117 7.74 15.19 1.70
N GLU A 118 8.47 15.30 0.59
CA GLU A 118 7.91 15.66 -0.72
C GLU A 118 6.90 14.59 -1.21
N GLU A 119 7.27 13.31 -1.17
CA GLU A 119 6.40 12.20 -1.56
C GLU A 119 5.18 12.08 -0.65
N THR A 120 5.38 12.23 0.67
CA THR A 120 4.29 12.23 1.66
C THR A 120 3.35 13.41 1.46
N SER A 121 3.88 14.61 1.24
CA SER A 121 3.08 15.80 0.95
C SER A 121 2.25 15.64 -0.32
N ASN A 122 2.80 14.98 -1.34
CA ASN A 122 2.07 14.70 -2.56
C ASN A 122 0.88 13.74 -2.30
N ALA A 123 1.08 12.68 -1.51
CA ALA A 123 0.02 11.76 -1.13
C ALA A 123 -1.08 12.45 -0.31
N VAL A 124 -0.70 13.28 0.66
CA VAL A 124 -1.65 14.02 1.52
C VAL A 124 -2.46 15.05 0.74
N ARG A 125 -1.84 15.76 -0.23
CA ARG A 125 -2.51 16.81 -0.99
C ARG A 125 -3.41 16.30 -2.13
N HIS A 126 -3.07 15.16 -2.70
CA HIS A 126 -3.71 14.66 -3.91
C HIS A 126 -4.41 13.31 -3.71
N GLY A 127 -4.32 12.72 -2.52
CA GLY A 127 -5.07 11.52 -2.15
C GLY A 127 -6.57 11.79 -2.14
N THR A 128 -7.34 10.82 -2.56
CA THR A 128 -8.81 10.80 -2.49
C THR A 128 -9.25 9.60 -1.65
N SER A 129 -10.54 9.47 -1.35
CA SER A 129 -11.10 8.28 -0.69
C SER A 129 -10.90 6.98 -1.47
N ASN A 130 -10.60 7.08 -2.78
CA ASN A 130 -10.35 5.95 -3.67
C ASN A 130 -8.86 5.72 -3.95
N SER A 131 -7.97 6.46 -3.30
CA SER A 131 -6.53 6.32 -3.49
C SER A 131 -5.93 5.27 -2.57
N LEU A 132 -4.97 4.50 -3.09
CA LEU A 132 -4.14 3.59 -2.29
C LEU A 132 -2.84 4.30 -1.90
N ILE A 133 -2.63 4.48 -0.60
CA ILE A 133 -1.43 5.13 -0.07
C ILE A 133 -0.60 4.08 0.67
N ILE A 134 0.64 3.89 0.26
CA ILE A 134 1.57 2.92 0.85
C ILE A 134 2.85 3.63 1.25
N MET A 135 3.16 3.57 2.56
CA MET A 135 4.35 4.18 3.13
C MET A 135 5.16 3.13 3.90
N ASP A 136 6.43 3.01 3.58
CA ASP A 136 7.38 2.13 4.27
C ASP A 136 8.37 2.99 5.05
N GLU A 137 8.59 2.65 6.33
CA GLU A 137 9.56 3.29 7.22
C GLU A 137 9.41 4.82 7.34
N LEU A 138 8.17 5.31 7.47
CA LEU A 138 7.88 6.74 7.59
C LEU A 138 8.56 7.36 8.82
N GLY A 139 9.24 8.50 8.63
CA GLY A 139 9.96 9.22 9.68
C GLY A 139 11.39 8.73 9.92
N ARG A 140 11.94 7.84 9.07
CA ARG A 140 13.30 7.29 9.24
C ARG A 140 14.40 8.31 8.94
N GLY A 141 14.12 9.30 8.10
CA GLY A 141 15.12 10.28 7.65
C GLY A 141 15.47 11.38 8.65
N THR A 142 14.92 11.37 9.86
CA THR A 142 15.12 12.40 10.89
C THR A 142 15.34 11.80 12.28
N SER A 143 15.40 12.65 13.33
CA SER A 143 15.52 12.17 14.71
C SER A 143 14.34 11.28 15.09
N THR A 144 14.55 10.36 16.04
CA THR A 144 13.50 9.42 16.47
C THR A 144 12.24 10.13 16.94
N TYR A 145 12.38 11.21 17.71
CA TYR A 145 11.22 11.95 18.25
C TYR A 145 10.45 12.68 17.15
N ASP A 146 11.17 13.39 16.27
CA ASP A 146 10.54 14.10 15.15
C ASP A 146 9.90 13.12 14.17
N GLY A 147 10.58 12.00 13.88
CA GLY A 147 10.09 10.96 13.01
C GLY A 147 8.77 10.36 13.51
N VAL A 148 8.68 10.05 14.80
CA VAL A 148 7.43 9.54 15.42
C VAL A 148 6.32 10.59 15.36
N ALA A 149 6.62 11.86 15.68
CA ALA A 149 5.62 12.94 15.66
C ALA A 149 5.06 13.16 14.24
N ILE A 150 5.94 13.17 13.24
CA ILE A 150 5.56 13.31 11.82
C ILE A 150 4.71 12.12 11.37
N ALA A 151 5.17 10.89 11.62
CA ALA A 151 4.45 9.68 11.24
C ALA A 151 3.06 9.62 11.88
N TYR A 152 2.97 9.92 13.16
CA TYR A 152 1.70 9.97 13.88
C TYR A 152 0.73 11.00 13.27
N SER A 153 1.22 12.22 13.00
CA SER A 153 0.40 13.31 12.44
C SER A 153 -0.13 12.96 11.05
N ILE A 154 0.72 12.36 10.20
CA ILE A 154 0.34 11.94 8.85
C ILE A 154 -0.69 10.81 8.92
N LEU A 155 -0.46 9.78 9.73
CA LEU A 155 -1.40 8.67 9.88
C LEU A 155 -2.75 9.15 10.41
N LYS A 156 -2.74 10.04 11.40
CA LYS A 156 -3.97 10.64 11.95
C LYS A 156 -4.76 11.38 10.86
N TYR A 157 -4.09 12.22 10.08
CA TYR A 157 -4.71 12.96 8.98
C TYR A 157 -5.32 12.06 7.89
N LEU A 158 -4.67 10.94 7.58
CA LEU A 158 -5.15 10.03 6.54
C LEU A 158 -6.32 9.14 6.99
N VAL A 159 -6.57 9.03 8.28
CA VAL A 159 -7.66 8.21 8.85
C VAL A 159 -8.90 9.05 9.18
N GLU A 160 -8.72 10.32 9.51
CA GLU A 160 -9.81 11.29 9.77
C GLU A 160 -10.42 11.80 8.47
#